data_13ecf54262f1cfca6e27202662c0e530
#
_entry.id   13ecf54262f1cfca6e27202662c0e530
#
_cell.length_a   1.000
_cell.length_b   1.000
_cell.length_c   1.000
_cell.angle_alpha   90.00
_cell.angle_beta   90.00
_cell.angle_gamma   90.00
#
_symmetry.space_group_name_H-M   'P 1'
#
loop_
_entity.id
_entity.type
_entity.pdbx_description
1 polymer ?
#
loop_
_entity_poly.entity_id
_entity_poly.type
_entity_poly.pdbx_seq_one_letter_code
_entity_poly.pdbx_strand_id
1 'polypeptide(L)'
;MSERLRIAVLSRNFSTTGGGAERYSIALVEQLAVRHEVHVFAQAIAHDFPGVNYHRIPMPMERPRWINQLYFGWKTWRATRTGFDIVHSHENSWHGNVQTVHVLPVKHTLFAGKRGLALALRWLKVVTSPRLLAYLWLEKRRYAWGLRKQIVAASESLRDVVAQTFPRAQSMLSVVAPGVEAAPGRGKPEVRDAARRSLGLSSGAGSWLLFVGNDVVRKGLPALLEALRQLPSDVGLLVVGQGDGQAQAMAQAQELGLASRVRFLGALRDMEPVYKAADVLVHPTLEDAYGMVVLEAMAHGLPVVVSQARYCGIARELRDGVDALLLQDPRDAAAMTSAIAKVLQDSQVVLTMSHAAVAFARERSWAHAAAAYEDLYK
;
A
#
# COMPACT_ATOMS: atom_id res chain seq x y z
N MET A 1 1.22 25.40 22.78
CA MET A 1 1.50 25.52 21.34
C MET A 1 2.71 24.65 21.06
N SER A 2 2.59 23.61 20.23
CA SER A 2 3.76 22.82 19.82
C SER A 2 4.71 23.71 19.03
N GLU A 3 6.01 23.60 19.31
CA GLU A 3 7.06 24.31 18.59
C GLU A 3 6.99 23.97 17.09
N ARG A 4 7.13 24.96 16.23
CA ARG A 4 7.12 24.78 14.77
C ARG A 4 8.46 24.16 14.35
N LEU A 5 8.44 22.90 13.99
CA LEU A 5 9.62 22.15 13.57
C LEU A 5 9.93 22.40 12.09
N ARG A 6 11.21 22.28 11.75
CA ARG A 6 11.72 22.27 10.39
C ARG A 6 12.02 20.84 9.98
N ILE A 7 11.15 20.27 9.11
CA ILE A 7 11.12 18.84 8.78
C ILE A 7 11.59 18.62 7.34
N ALA A 8 12.62 17.79 7.16
CA ALA A 8 13.03 17.29 5.84
C ALA A 8 12.40 15.92 5.58
N VAL A 9 11.60 15.81 4.52
CA VAL A 9 10.99 14.54 4.07
C VAL A 9 11.73 14.02 2.84
N LEU A 10 12.18 12.77 2.90
CA LEU A 10 12.96 12.13 1.85
C LEU A 10 12.14 11.06 1.14
N SER A 11 11.80 11.31 -0.13
CA SER A 11 11.07 10.35 -0.99
C SER A 11 11.55 10.51 -2.43
N ARG A 12 12.02 9.46 -3.10
CA ARG A 12 12.54 9.57 -4.48
C ARG A 12 11.48 9.94 -5.50
N ASN A 13 10.30 9.41 -5.31
CA ASN A 13 9.14 9.73 -6.15
C ASN A 13 8.06 10.37 -5.28
N PHE A 14 7.71 11.61 -5.58
CA PHE A 14 6.68 12.36 -4.87
C PHE A 14 5.58 12.76 -5.85
N SER A 15 4.75 11.76 -6.20
CA SER A 15 3.70 11.88 -7.21
C SER A 15 2.42 11.18 -6.75
N THR A 16 1.28 11.82 -6.95
CA THR A 16 -0.05 11.30 -6.63
C THR A 16 -0.43 10.06 -7.45
N THR A 17 0.20 9.86 -8.61
CA THR A 17 0.01 8.67 -9.45
C THR A 17 0.90 7.49 -9.05
N GLY A 18 1.68 7.63 -7.98
CA GLY A 18 2.54 6.59 -7.43
C GLY A 18 1.81 5.45 -6.73
N GLY A 19 2.58 4.59 -6.09
CA GLY A 19 2.04 3.49 -5.28
C GLY A 19 1.58 3.93 -3.88
N GLY A 20 1.26 2.96 -3.02
CA GLY A 20 0.79 3.24 -1.67
C GLY A 20 1.80 3.99 -0.79
N ALA A 21 3.11 3.73 -0.96
CA ALA A 21 4.16 4.43 -0.20
C ALA A 21 4.25 5.92 -0.56
N GLU A 22 4.14 6.25 -1.85
CA GLU A 22 4.13 7.64 -2.34
C GLU A 22 2.89 8.38 -1.85
N ARG A 23 1.71 7.77 -1.97
CA ARG A 23 0.46 8.36 -1.47
C ARG A 23 0.48 8.56 0.05
N TYR A 24 1.07 7.61 0.78
CA TYR A 24 1.28 7.76 2.23
C TYR A 24 2.15 8.98 2.54
N SER A 25 3.31 9.13 1.88
CA SER A 25 4.22 10.24 2.14
C SER A 25 3.62 11.59 1.77
N ILE A 26 2.84 11.68 0.69
CA ILE A 26 2.14 12.90 0.26
C ILE A 26 1.10 13.31 1.31
N ALA A 27 0.17 12.43 1.64
CA ALA A 27 -0.90 12.73 2.57
C ALA A 27 -0.37 13.11 3.97
N LEU A 28 0.71 12.45 4.44
CA LEU A 28 1.37 12.83 5.68
C LEU A 28 1.99 14.24 5.59
N VAL A 29 2.69 14.56 4.49
CA VAL A 29 3.31 15.87 4.26
C VAL A 29 2.27 16.99 4.25
N GLU A 30 1.13 16.78 3.60
CA GLU A 30 0.03 17.76 3.59
C GLU A 30 -0.47 18.09 4.99
N GLN A 31 -0.63 17.07 5.85
CA GLN A 31 -1.05 17.29 7.24
C GLN A 31 0.03 17.99 8.07
N LEU A 32 1.30 17.60 7.92
CA LEU A 32 2.41 18.21 8.66
C LEU A 32 2.65 19.66 8.24
N ALA A 33 2.48 20.00 6.95
CA ALA A 33 2.69 21.35 6.43
C ALA A 33 1.73 22.40 7.00
N VAL A 34 0.60 21.98 7.56
CA VAL A 34 -0.33 22.88 8.26
C VAL A 34 0.29 23.50 9.52
N ARG A 35 1.19 22.77 10.20
CA ARG A 35 1.74 23.16 11.51
C ARG A 35 3.26 23.36 11.52
N HIS A 36 3.96 22.78 10.56
CA HIS A 36 5.42 22.75 10.50
C HIS A 36 5.96 23.34 9.20
N GLU A 37 7.27 23.65 9.17
CA GLU A 37 7.99 24.01 7.95
C GLU A 37 8.48 22.73 7.28
N VAL A 38 7.84 22.31 6.18
CA VAL A 38 8.14 21.04 5.53
C VAL A 38 8.92 21.25 4.23
N HIS A 39 10.02 20.50 4.09
CA HIS A 39 10.90 20.47 2.94
C HIS A 39 10.92 19.04 2.36
N VAL A 40 10.45 18.88 1.12
CA VAL A 40 10.45 17.59 0.41
C VAL A 40 11.65 17.49 -0.50
N PHE A 41 12.47 16.47 -0.33
CA PHE A 41 13.60 16.14 -1.19
C PHE A 41 13.25 14.95 -2.06
N ALA A 42 13.12 15.15 -3.40
CA ALA A 42 12.72 14.10 -4.31
C ALA A 42 13.41 14.16 -5.68
N GLN A 43 13.50 13.03 -6.39
CA GLN A 43 14.02 12.96 -7.76
C GLN A 43 12.91 13.27 -8.79
N ALA A 44 11.71 12.75 -8.57
CA ALA A 44 10.53 13.08 -9.35
C ALA A 44 9.49 13.76 -8.44
N ILE A 45 9.00 14.94 -8.86
CA ILE A 45 8.00 15.72 -8.14
C ILE A 45 6.88 16.04 -9.12
N ALA A 46 5.69 15.53 -8.80
CA ALA A 46 4.44 15.80 -9.50
C ALA A 46 3.33 16.06 -8.46
N HIS A 47 3.61 16.96 -7.55
CA HIS A 47 2.73 17.39 -6.46
C HIS A 47 3.08 18.85 -6.13
N ASP A 48 2.07 19.63 -5.83
CA ASP A 48 2.20 21.01 -5.38
C ASP A 48 1.20 21.26 -4.25
N PHE A 49 1.69 21.71 -3.10
CA PHE A 49 0.87 21.98 -1.92
C PHE A 49 1.37 23.23 -1.21
N PRO A 50 0.48 24.18 -0.85
CA PRO A 50 0.85 25.42 -0.15
C PRO A 50 1.61 25.16 1.15
N GLY A 51 2.72 25.86 1.34
CA GLY A 51 3.55 25.73 2.56
C GLY A 51 4.57 24.58 2.54
N VAL A 52 4.68 23.83 1.45
CA VAL A 52 5.72 22.82 1.25
C VAL A 52 6.84 23.36 0.37
N ASN A 53 8.09 23.19 0.81
CA ASN A 53 9.28 23.57 0.06
C ASN A 53 9.85 22.34 -0.68
N TYR A 54 9.85 22.38 -2.02
CA TYR A 54 10.31 21.26 -2.83
C TYR A 54 11.75 21.41 -3.28
N HIS A 55 12.58 20.37 -3.05
CA HIS A 55 13.98 20.31 -3.44
C HIS A 55 14.21 19.15 -4.39
N ARG A 56 14.44 19.44 -5.66
CA ARG A 56 14.68 18.42 -6.67
C ARG A 56 16.11 17.90 -6.57
N ILE A 57 16.24 16.60 -6.35
CA ILE A 57 17.51 15.87 -6.38
C ILE A 57 17.72 15.31 -7.79
N PRO A 58 18.86 15.61 -8.45
CA PRO A 58 19.14 15.05 -9.77
C PRO A 58 19.13 13.52 -9.76
N MET A 59 18.67 12.94 -10.87
CA MET A 59 18.77 11.51 -11.13
C MET A 59 19.82 11.29 -12.23
N PRO A 60 21.06 10.87 -11.89
CA PRO A 60 22.14 10.81 -12.84
C PRO A 60 21.94 9.75 -13.93
N MET A 61 21.15 8.71 -13.65
CA MET A 61 20.85 7.64 -14.59
C MET A 61 19.54 6.94 -14.22
N GLU A 62 18.79 6.46 -15.20
CA GLU A 62 17.57 5.69 -14.94
C GLU A 62 17.87 4.28 -14.42
N ARG A 63 18.91 3.65 -14.93
CA ARG A 63 19.37 2.30 -14.58
C ARG A 63 20.89 2.28 -14.42
N PRO A 64 21.40 1.46 -13.49
CA PRO A 64 20.65 0.61 -12.54
C PRO A 64 20.13 1.38 -11.32
N ARG A 65 18.92 1.06 -10.90
CA ARG A 65 18.19 1.77 -9.82
C ARG A 65 18.93 1.84 -8.48
N TRP A 66 19.76 0.87 -8.15
CA TRP A 66 20.48 0.84 -6.87
C TRP A 66 21.57 1.93 -6.77
N ILE A 67 22.18 2.33 -7.88
CA ILE A 67 23.13 3.45 -7.92
C ILE A 67 22.38 4.76 -7.63
N ASN A 68 21.22 4.96 -8.25
CA ASN A 68 20.36 6.11 -7.95
C ASN A 68 19.93 6.15 -6.49
N GLN A 69 19.67 5.00 -5.85
CA GLN A 69 19.34 4.92 -4.44
C GLN A 69 20.51 5.43 -3.57
N LEU A 70 21.72 4.98 -3.84
CA LEU A 70 22.92 5.43 -3.12
C LEU A 70 23.20 6.91 -3.35
N TYR A 71 23.09 7.36 -4.60
CA TYR A 71 23.28 8.77 -4.96
C TYR A 71 22.25 9.68 -4.28
N PHE A 72 20.98 9.29 -4.31
CA PHE A 72 19.90 9.99 -3.59
C PHE A 72 20.20 10.08 -2.10
N GLY A 73 20.56 8.96 -1.48
CA GLY A 73 20.94 8.93 -0.07
C GLY A 73 22.11 9.86 0.25
N TRP A 74 23.15 9.88 -0.61
CA TRP A 74 24.29 10.76 -0.39
C TRP A 74 23.94 12.25 -0.56
N LYS A 75 23.19 12.62 -1.60
CA LYS A 75 22.78 14.00 -1.84
C LYS A 75 21.87 14.52 -0.72
N THR A 76 20.89 13.74 -0.32
CA THR A 76 19.97 14.11 0.78
C THR A 76 20.70 14.17 2.11
N TRP A 77 21.62 13.24 2.40
CA TRP A 77 22.45 13.33 3.61
C TRP A 77 23.25 14.64 3.67
N ARG A 78 23.88 15.05 2.56
CA ARG A 78 24.63 16.33 2.52
C ARG A 78 23.70 17.53 2.72
N ALA A 79 22.50 17.48 2.15
CA ALA A 79 21.54 18.60 2.19
C ALA A 79 20.84 18.72 3.56
N THR A 80 20.71 17.61 4.31
CA THR A 80 19.89 17.59 5.55
C THR A 80 20.67 17.34 6.82
N ARG A 81 22.02 17.27 6.78
CA ARG A 81 22.85 17.01 7.96
C ARG A 81 22.85 18.16 8.99
N THR A 82 22.42 19.36 8.56
CA THR A 82 22.28 20.55 9.41
C THR A 82 21.04 21.34 8.96
N GLY A 83 20.47 22.12 9.87
CA GLY A 83 19.37 23.03 9.57
C GLY A 83 17.99 22.40 9.53
N PHE A 84 17.83 21.18 10.03
CA PHE A 84 16.54 20.50 10.20
C PHE A 84 16.47 19.89 11.60
N ASP A 85 15.31 20.02 12.21
CA ASP A 85 15.02 19.40 13.51
C ASP A 85 14.77 17.89 13.30
N ILE A 86 14.04 17.56 12.24
CA ILE A 86 13.69 16.18 11.87
C ILE A 86 14.07 15.91 10.40
N VAL A 87 14.69 14.76 10.18
CA VAL A 87 14.88 14.16 8.86
C VAL A 87 14.07 12.87 8.80
N HIS A 88 12.94 12.92 8.11
CA HIS A 88 12.00 11.81 7.96
C HIS A 88 12.18 11.14 6.60
N SER A 89 12.65 9.89 6.56
CA SER A 89 12.88 9.14 5.32
C SER A 89 11.82 8.08 5.07
N HIS A 90 11.20 8.12 3.91
CA HIS A 90 10.35 7.06 3.36
C HIS A 90 11.14 6.08 2.48
N GLU A 91 12.44 6.33 2.30
CA GLU A 91 13.33 5.56 1.45
C GLU A 91 14.24 4.61 2.24
N ASN A 92 14.76 3.58 1.57
CA ASN A 92 15.83 2.76 2.12
C ASN A 92 17.15 3.54 2.09
N SER A 93 17.38 4.36 3.13
CA SER A 93 18.57 5.19 3.29
C SER A 93 19.24 4.93 4.64
N TRP A 94 20.50 5.34 4.78
CA TRP A 94 21.29 5.14 6.02
C TRP A 94 21.10 6.25 7.05
N HIS A 95 20.44 7.37 6.69
CA HIS A 95 20.28 8.55 7.53
C HIS A 95 18.80 8.92 7.70
N GLY A 96 18.53 9.74 8.68
CA GLY A 96 17.20 10.17 9.09
C GLY A 96 16.91 9.77 10.54
N ASN A 97 16.30 10.71 11.29
CA ASN A 97 15.84 10.48 12.67
C ASN A 97 14.63 9.53 12.67
N VAL A 98 13.71 9.74 11.74
CA VAL A 98 12.51 8.92 11.57
C VAL A 98 12.56 8.23 10.21
N GLN A 99 12.29 6.94 10.19
CA GLN A 99 12.32 6.15 8.95
C GLN A 99 11.08 5.28 8.83
N THR A 100 10.18 5.65 7.92
CA THR A 100 8.98 4.86 7.66
C THR A 100 9.25 3.73 6.69
N VAL A 101 8.82 2.53 7.07
CA VAL A 101 8.99 1.29 6.31
C VAL A 101 7.67 0.94 5.63
N HIS A 102 7.69 0.86 4.30
CA HIS A 102 6.50 0.59 3.48
C HIS A 102 6.51 -0.79 2.82
N VAL A 103 7.63 -1.51 2.90
CA VAL A 103 7.81 -2.80 2.23
C VAL A 103 8.57 -3.77 3.13
N LEU A 104 8.42 -5.06 2.88
CA LEU A 104 9.20 -6.07 3.59
C LEU A 104 10.71 -5.84 3.39
N PRO A 105 11.53 -6.07 4.44
CA PRO A 105 12.98 -5.99 4.32
C PRO A 105 13.53 -6.93 3.25
N VAL A 106 14.48 -6.45 2.45
CA VAL A 106 15.17 -7.26 1.43
C VAL A 106 15.83 -8.49 2.06
N LYS A 107 16.43 -8.33 3.25
CA LYS A 107 17.01 -9.46 4.00
C LYS A 107 15.95 -10.52 4.31
N HIS A 108 14.77 -10.13 4.74
CA HIS A 108 13.65 -11.07 4.99
C HIS A 108 13.27 -11.81 3.70
N THR A 109 12.97 -11.07 2.62
CA THR A 109 12.57 -11.64 1.33
C THR A 109 13.63 -12.60 0.76
N LEU A 110 14.91 -12.32 0.97
CA LEU A 110 15.99 -13.17 0.49
C LEU A 110 16.15 -14.47 1.27
N PHE A 111 16.01 -14.42 2.61
CA PHE A 111 16.49 -15.49 3.49
C PHE A 111 15.40 -16.16 4.33
N ALA A 112 14.22 -15.56 4.49
CA ALA A 112 13.16 -16.14 5.31
C ALA A 112 12.76 -17.53 4.79
N GLY A 113 12.66 -18.50 5.72
CA GLY A 113 12.27 -19.89 5.43
C GLY A 113 13.30 -20.73 4.67
N LYS A 114 14.48 -20.18 4.31
CA LYS A 114 15.51 -20.92 3.57
C LYS A 114 16.49 -21.59 4.52
N ARG A 115 16.81 -22.87 4.23
CA ARG A 115 17.76 -23.69 5.01
C ARG A 115 18.65 -24.50 4.08
N GLY A 116 19.75 -25.06 4.61
CA GLY A 116 20.66 -25.96 3.88
C GLY A 116 21.14 -25.40 2.54
N LEU A 117 21.09 -26.23 1.50
CA LEU A 117 21.57 -25.89 0.15
C LEU A 117 20.85 -24.67 -0.44
N ALA A 118 19.55 -24.51 -0.20
CA ALA A 118 18.79 -23.34 -0.68
C ALA A 118 19.31 -22.02 -0.08
N LEU A 119 19.75 -22.05 1.17
CA LEU A 119 20.39 -20.89 1.81
C LEU A 119 21.77 -20.62 1.21
N ALA A 120 22.61 -21.65 0.98
CA ALA A 120 23.92 -21.51 0.37
C ALA A 120 23.83 -20.94 -1.06
N LEU A 121 22.94 -21.45 -1.89
CA LEU A 121 22.70 -20.93 -3.25
C LEU A 121 22.20 -19.47 -3.21
N ARG A 122 21.39 -19.12 -2.22
CA ARG A 122 20.93 -17.73 -2.05
C ARG A 122 22.08 -16.81 -1.66
N TRP A 123 22.97 -17.24 -0.77
CA TRP A 123 24.17 -16.48 -0.42
C TRP A 123 25.11 -16.31 -1.63
N LEU A 124 25.32 -17.36 -2.42
CA LEU A 124 26.11 -17.24 -3.65
C LEU A 124 25.54 -16.16 -4.58
N LYS A 125 24.22 -16.15 -4.80
CA LYS A 125 23.54 -15.12 -5.59
C LYS A 125 23.72 -13.71 -5.00
N VAL A 126 23.74 -13.59 -3.67
CA VAL A 126 23.90 -12.29 -3.00
C VAL A 126 25.31 -11.76 -3.18
N VAL A 127 26.35 -12.58 -2.92
CA VAL A 127 27.77 -12.13 -3.00
C VAL A 127 28.20 -11.81 -4.43
N THR A 128 27.56 -12.40 -5.42
CA THR A 128 27.82 -12.12 -6.86
C THR A 128 27.00 -10.94 -7.39
N SER A 129 26.09 -10.34 -6.57
CA SER A 129 25.22 -9.24 -7.01
C SER A 129 25.51 -7.94 -6.27
N PRO A 130 26.24 -6.97 -6.88
CA PRO A 130 26.48 -5.66 -6.25
C PRO A 130 25.20 -4.96 -5.80
N ARG A 131 24.11 -5.12 -6.56
CA ARG A 131 22.77 -4.60 -6.22
C ARG A 131 22.28 -5.13 -4.89
N LEU A 132 22.32 -6.45 -4.70
CA LEU A 132 21.81 -7.08 -3.45
C LEU A 132 22.69 -6.72 -2.26
N LEU A 133 24.02 -6.66 -2.46
CA LEU A 133 24.96 -6.21 -1.44
C LEU A 133 24.68 -4.77 -1.02
N ALA A 134 24.44 -3.85 -1.98
CA ALA A 134 24.12 -2.47 -1.70
C ALA A 134 22.82 -2.34 -0.89
N TYR A 135 21.74 -3.06 -1.25
CA TYR A 135 20.49 -3.03 -0.50
C TYR A 135 20.61 -3.62 0.90
N LEU A 136 21.34 -4.73 1.07
CA LEU A 136 21.59 -5.31 2.40
C LEU A 136 22.45 -4.39 3.27
N TRP A 137 23.41 -3.67 2.67
CA TRP A 137 24.22 -2.67 3.38
C TRP A 137 23.34 -1.49 3.84
N LEU A 138 22.48 -0.97 2.94
CA LEU A 138 21.52 0.09 3.29
C LEU A 138 20.60 -0.34 4.43
N GLU A 139 20.03 -1.53 4.36
CA GLU A 139 19.17 -2.05 5.44
C GLU A 139 19.94 -2.23 6.75
N LYS A 140 21.17 -2.78 6.71
CA LYS A 140 22.01 -2.89 7.90
C LYS A 140 22.22 -1.53 8.58
N ARG A 141 22.40 -0.47 7.79
CA ARG A 141 22.54 0.90 8.31
C ARG A 141 21.21 1.49 8.76
N ARG A 142 20.15 1.24 8.00
CA ARG A 142 18.79 1.69 8.32
C ARG A 142 18.31 1.14 9.64
N TYR A 143 18.53 -0.13 9.93
CA TYR A 143 18.10 -0.81 11.14
C TYR A 143 19.16 -0.88 12.23
N ALA A 144 20.31 -0.22 12.05
CA ALA A 144 21.30 -0.08 13.11
C ALA A 144 20.76 0.82 14.21
N TRP A 145 21.07 0.44 15.45
CA TRP A 145 20.71 1.24 16.62
C TRP A 145 21.30 2.65 16.54
N GLY A 146 20.58 3.64 17.03
CA GLY A 146 21.00 5.03 17.08
C GLY A 146 20.18 5.82 18.10
N LEU A 147 20.83 6.74 18.81
CA LEU A 147 20.15 7.70 19.67
C LEU A 147 19.18 8.56 18.84
N ARG A 148 17.98 8.81 19.37
CA ARG A 148 16.92 9.59 18.73
C ARG A 148 16.51 9.07 17.33
N LYS A 149 16.67 7.78 17.10
CA LYS A 149 16.24 7.14 15.85
C LYS A 149 14.97 6.35 16.08
N GLN A 150 13.98 6.61 15.25
CA GLN A 150 12.70 5.91 15.23
C GLN A 150 12.50 5.20 13.88
N ILE A 151 12.02 3.99 13.92
CA ILE A 151 11.66 3.20 12.74
C ILE A 151 10.18 2.93 12.83
N VAL A 152 9.43 3.44 11.87
CA VAL A 152 7.97 3.37 11.85
C VAL A 152 7.52 2.35 10.82
N ALA A 153 6.84 1.31 11.24
CA ALA A 153 6.20 0.34 10.35
C ALA A 153 4.77 0.78 10.04
N ALA A 154 4.33 0.57 8.80
CA ALA A 154 2.96 0.89 8.39
C ALA A 154 1.90 -0.08 8.97
N SER A 155 2.32 -1.21 9.56
CA SER A 155 1.43 -2.18 10.21
C SER A 155 2.15 -2.98 11.29
N GLU A 156 1.38 -3.56 12.20
CA GLU A 156 1.86 -4.49 13.22
C GLU A 156 2.55 -5.72 12.59
N SER A 157 1.99 -6.26 11.51
CA SER A 157 2.57 -7.40 10.79
C SER A 157 3.95 -7.05 10.23
N LEU A 158 4.11 -5.85 9.65
CA LEU A 158 5.39 -5.38 9.14
C LEU A 158 6.39 -5.11 10.27
N ARG A 159 5.94 -4.52 11.39
CA ARG A 159 6.77 -4.34 12.59
C ARG A 159 7.35 -5.67 13.06
N ASP A 160 6.53 -6.70 13.18
CA ASP A 160 6.96 -8.02 13.64
C ASP A 160 7.98 -8.65 12.70
N VAL A 161 7.80 -8.51 11.39
CA VAL A 161 8.78 -8.96 10.38
C VAL A 161 10.10 -8.20 10.52
N VAL A 162 10.06 -6.88 10.73
CA VAL A 162 11.28 -6.07 10.93
C VAL A 162 11.97 -6.48 12.23
N ALA A 163 11.24 -6.64 13.33
CA ALA A 163 11.79 -7.05 14.64
C ALA A 163 12.47 -8.43 14.55
N GLN A 164 11.84 -9.41 13.89
CA GLN A 164 12.44 -10.74 13.67
C GLN A 164 13.68 -10.69 12.79
N THR A 165 13.68 -9.85 11.75
CA THR A 165 14.79 -9.74 10.79
C THR A 165 15.97 -8.96 11.37
N PHE A 166 15.68 -7.95 12.19
CA PHE A 166 16.65 -7.03 12.83
C PHE A 166 16.34 -6.86 14.32
N PRO A 167 16.62 -7.86 15.19
CA PRO A 167 16.24 -7.82 16.60
C PRO A 167 16.77 -6.58 17.37
N ARG A 168 17.94 -6.06 16.96
CA ARG A 168 18.53 -4.84 17.58
C ARG A 168 17.73 -3.56 17.30
N ALA A 169 16.82 -3.58 16.33
CA ALA A 169 15.95 -2.45 16.01
C ALA A 169 14.68 -2.42 16.87
N GLN A 170 14.38 -3.48 17.64
CA GLN A 170 13.11 -3.66 18.35
C GLN A 170 12.76 -2.48 19.27
N SER A 171 13.71 -1.91 20.00
CA SER A 171 13.48 -0.76 20.88
C SER A 171 13.21 0.56 20.15
N MET A 172 13.46 0.62 18.85
CA MET A 172 13.24 1.80 18.01
C MET A 172 11.98 1.66 17.12
N LEU A 173 11.28 0.52 17.20
CA LEU A 173 10.14 0.22 16.33
C LEU A 173 8.84 0.76 16.92
N SER A 174 8.15 1.53 16.11
CA SER A 174 6.77 2.00 16.36
C SER A 174 5.88 1.62 15.17
N VAL A 175 4.56 1.69 15.35
CA VAL A 175 3.60 1.46 14.29
C VAL A 175 2.76 2.72 14.13
N VAL A 176 2.71 3.24 12.91
CA VAL A 176 1.76 4.28 12.52
C VAL A 176 1.07 3.81 11.25
N ALA A 177 -0.16 3.35 11.40
CA ALA A 177 -0.99 2.94 10.27
C ALA A 177 -1.28 4.15 9.37
N PRO A 178 -1.42 3.95 8.04
CA PRO A 178 -1.85 5.01 7.14
C PRO A 178 -3.25 5.49 7.49
N GLY A 179 -3.51 6.75 7.18
CA GLY A 179 -4.85 7.30 7.24
C GLY A 179 -5.61 7.12 5.92
N VAL A 180 -6.86 7.53 5.95
CA VAL A 180 -7.71 7.66 4.77
C VAL A 180 -8.51 8.97 4.87
N GLU A 181 -8.87 9.53 3.74
CA GLU A 181 -9.80 10.63 3.66
C GLU A 181 -11.22 10.16 3.99
N ALA A 182 -11.97 11.00 4.71
CA ALA A 182 -13.36 10.71 4.99
C ALA A 182 -14.15 10.64 3.67
N ALA A 183 -14.87 9.55 3.46
CA ALA A 183 -15.76 9.40 2.34
C ALA A 183 -17.22 9.28 2.83
N PRO A 184 -18.22 9.56 1.96
CA PRO A 184 -19.63 9.59 2.36
C PRO A 184 -20.21 8.20 2.71
N GLY A 185 -19.38 7.15 2.66
CA GLY A 185 -19.82 5.76 2.83
C GLY A 185 -20.53 5.22 1.58
N ARG A 186 -21.22 4.08 1.73
CA ARG A 186 -21.93 3.44 0.62
C ARG A 186 -23.10 4.31 0.19
N GLY A 187 -23.01 4.84 -1.02
CA GLY A 187 -24.06 5.68 -1.60
C GLY A 187 -25.36 4.91 -1.89
N LYS A 188 -26.45 5.65 -2.14
CA LYS A 188 -27.72 5.09 -2.61
C LYS A 188 -27.54 4.37 -3.95
N PRO A 189 -28.47 3.44 -4.32
CA PRO A 189 -28.41 2.73 -5.61
C PRO A 189 -28.23 3.66 -6.80
N GLU A 190 -28.90 4.83 -6.82
CA GLU A 190 -28.83 5.79 -7.94
C GLU A 190 -27.42 6.37 -8.12
N VAL A 191 -26.68 6.58 -7.02
CA VAL A 191 -25.28 7.06 -7.04
C VAL A 191 -24.38 5.98 -7.65
N ARG A 192 -24.59 4.73 -7.27
CA ARG A 192 -23.86 3.58 -7.82
C ARG A 192 -24.12 3.41 -9.31
N ASP A 193 -25.39 3.52 -9.74
CA ASP A 193 -25.77 3.42 -11.15
C ASP A 193 -25.20 4.58 -11.98
N ALA A 194 -25.16 5.79 -11.43
CA ALA A 194 -24.51 6.93 -12.06
C ALA A 194 -22.99 6.69 -12.22
N ALA A 195 -22.33 6.17 -11.20
CA ALA A 195 -20.92 5.81 -11.25
C ALA A 195 -20.64 4.70 -12.28
N ARG A 196 -21.51 3.69 -12.37
CA ARG A 196 -21.41 2.64 -13.41
C ARG A 196 -21.52 3.23 -14.81
N ARG A 197 -22.50 4.09 -15.06
CA ARG A 197 -22.64 4.78 -16.34
C ARG A 197 -21.42 5.60 -16.72
N SER A 198 -20.82 6.34 -15.77
CA SER A 198 -19.61 7.13 -16.02
C SER A 198 -18.40 6.28 -16.41
N LEU A 199 -18.37 5.01 -15.99
CA LEU A 199 -17.33 4.04 -16.33
C LEU A 199 -17.68 3.23 -17.61
N GLY A 200 -18.77 3.56 -18.31
CA GLY A 200 -19.22 2.84 -19.49
C GLY A 200 -19.71 1.42 -19.20
N LEU A 201 -20.15 1.17 -17.96
CA LEU A 201 -20.76 -0.11 -17.60
C LEU A 201 -22.24 -0.07 -17.91
N SER A 202 -22.77 -1.18 -18.46
CA SER A 202 -24.20 -1.29 -18.73
C SER A 202 -25.00 -1.14 -17.43
N SER A 203 -26.07 -0.37 -17.49
CA SER A 203 -27.09 -0.25 -16.45
C SER A 203 -27.93 -1.53 -16.44
N GLY A 204 -27.45 -2.56 -15.80
CA GLY A 204 -28.13 -3.85 -15.70
C GLY A 204 -27.91 -4.48 -14.34
N ALA A 205 -28.67 -5.51 -14.02
CA ALA A 205 -28.76 -6.15 -12.71
C ALA A 205 -27.50 -6.92 -12.25
N GLY A 206 -26.36 -6.72 -12.88
CA GLY A 206 -25.13 -7.43 -12.52
C GLY A 206 -24.37 -6.81 -11.34
N SER A 207 -23.62 -7.63 -10.61
CA SER A 207 -22.72 -7.20 -9.54
C SER A 207 -21.31 -6.96 -10.07
N TRP A 208 -20.61 -5.98 -9.50
CA TRP A 208 -19.26 -5.62 -9.91
C TRP A 208 -18.27 -5.79 -8.75
N LEU A 209 -17.30 -6.68 -8.94
CA LEU A 209 -16.13 -6.80 -8.09
C LEU A 209 -15.13 -5.69 -8.45
N LEU A 210 -14.35 -5.25 -7.46
CA LEU A 210 -13.25 -4.32 -7.66
C LEU A 210 -11.93 -4.97 -7.24
N PHE A 211 -10.93 -4.89 -8.11
CA PHE A 211 -9.53 -5.19 -7.84
C PHE A 211 -8.68 -3.96 -8.11
N VAL A 212 -7.78 -3.60 -7.18
CA VAL A 212 -6.88 -2.46 -7.31
C VAL A 212 -5.43 -2.89 -7.04
N GLY A 213 -4.53 -2.68 -7.99
CA GLY A 213 -3.11 -2.98 -7.81
C GLY A 213 -2.26 -2.84 -9.05
N ASN A 214 -1.02 -2.34 -8.89
CA ASN A 214 -0.06 -2.15 -9.99
C ASN A 214 0.76 -3.42 -10.31
N ASP A 215 0.95 -4.32 -9.33
CA ASP A 215 1.57 -5.63 -9.50
C ASP A 215 0.47 -6.69 -9.39
N VAL A 216 -0.21 -6.93 -10.53
CA VAL A 216 -1.43 -7.74 -10.55
C VAL A 216 -1.19 -9.18 -10.12
N VAL A 217 0.01 -9.73 -10.36
CA VAL A 217 0.38 -11.09 -9.95
C VAL A 217 0.56 -11.18 -8.44
N ARG A 218 1.35 -10.28 -7.85
CA ARG A 218 1.58 -10.22 -6.41
C ARG A 218 0.31 -9.85 -5.64
N LYS A 219 -0.59 -9.08 -6.26
CA LYS A 219 -1.89 -8.72 -5.68
C LYS A 219 -2.97 -9.78 -5.88
N GLY A 220 -2.64 -10.90 -6.56
CA GLY A 220 -3.48 -12.09 -6.62
C GLY A 220 -4.56 -12.08 -7.69
N LEU A 221 -4.49 -11.21 -8.71
CA LEU A 221 -5.45 -11.18 -9.80
C LEU A 221 -5.61 -12.53 -10.52
N PRO A 222 -4.54 -13.33 -10.76
CA PRO A 222 -4.71 -14.65 -11.38
C PRO A 222 -5.68 -15.57 -10.64
N ALA A 223 -5.62 -15.63 -9.31
CA ALA A 223 -6.53 -16.43 -8.50
C ALA A 223 -7.96 -15.84 -8.48
N LEU A 224 -8.08 -14.51 -8.52
CA LEU A 224 -9.39 -13.85 -8.62
C LEU A 224 -10.08 -14.12 -9.96
N LEU A 225 -9.35 -14.21 -11.07
CA LEU A 225 -9.91 -14.58 -12.36
C LEU A 225 -10.46 -16.03 -12.34
N GLU A 226 -9.74 -16.96 -11.68
CA GLU A 226 -10.25 -18.33 -11.49
C GLU A 226 -11.49 -18.37 -10.59
N ALA A 227 -11.56 -17.53 -9.56
CA ALA A 227 -12.75 -17.39 -8.73
C ALA A 227 -13.93 -16.77 -9.52
N LEU A 228 -13.68 -15.73 -10.33
CA LEU A 228 -14.70 -15.10 -11.16
C LEU A 228 -15.34 -16.08 -12.15
N ARG A 229 -14.56 -17.03 -12.69
CA ARG A 229 -15.08 -18.08 -13.58
C ARG A 229 -16.16 -18.94 -12.91
N GLN A 230 -16.06 -19.13 -11.59
CA GLN A 230 -16.99 -19.95 -10.80
C GLN A 230 -18.21 -19.16 -10.32
N LEU A 231 -18.21 -17.83 -10.43
CA LEU A 231 -19.34 -16.96 -10.08
C LEU A 231 -20.36 -16.86 -11.21
N PRO A 232 -21.63 -16.49 -10.91
CA PRO A 232 -22.67 -16.27 -11.92
C PRO A 232 -22.22 -15.35 -13.06
N SER A 233 -22.77 -15.53 -14.25
CA SER A 233 -22.35 -14.85 -15.46
C SER A 233 -22.62 -13.34 -15.47
N ASP A 234 -23.50 -12.85 -14.63
CA ASP A 234 -23.83 -11.45 -14.41
C ASP A 234 -22.87 -10.72 -13.46
N VAL A 235 -21.93 -11.44 -12.83
CA VAL A 235 -20.87 -10.84 -11.99
C VAL A 235 -19.70 -10.42 -12.87
N GLY A 236 -19.36 -9.12 -12.85
CA GLY A 236 -18.22 -8.54 -13.55
C GLY A 236 -17.07 -8.16 -12.60
N LEU A 237 -15.90 -7.81 -13.16
CA LEU A 237 -14.71 -7.41 -12.44
C LEU A 237 -14.12 -6.13 -13.04
N LEU A 238 -13.94 -5.11 -12.21
CA LEU A 238 -13.18 -3.90 -12.50
C LEU A 238 -11.75 -4.09 -12.02
N VAL A 239 -10.78 -3.94 -12.92
CA VAL A 239 -9.35 -4.03 -12.61
C VAL A 239 -8.72 -2.65 -12.79
N VAL A 240 -8.24 -2.06 -11.69
CA VAL A 240 -7.59 -0.75 -11.67
C VAL A 240 -6.12 -0.92 -11.32
N GLY A 241 -5.28 -0.24 -12.07
CA GLY A 241 -3.83 -0.23 -11.93
C GLY A 241 -3.14 -0.47 -13.27
N GLN A 242 -1.85 -0.21 -13.30
CA GLN A 242 -1.03 -0.40 -14.48
C GLN A 242 0.35 -0.86 -14.06
N GLY A 243 0.82 -1.98 -14.59
CA GLY A 243 2.14 -2.50 -14.24
C GLY A 243 2.40 -3.90 -14.74
N ASP A 244 3.40 -4.52 -14.12
CA ASP A 244 3.87 -5.85 -14.52
C ASP A 244 2.78 -6.93 -14.38
N GLY A 245 2.69 -7.80 -15.40
CA GLY A 245 1.75 -8.93 -15.42
C GLY A 245 0.36 -8.61 -15.99
N GLN A 246 0.05 -7.34 -16.35
CA GLN A 246 -1.27 -6.99 -16.88
C GLN A 246 -1.59 -7.70 -18.21
N ALA A 247 -0.64 -7.75 -19.13
CA ALA A 247 -0.84 -8.45 -20.41
C ALA A 247 -1.12 -9.95 -20.20
N GLN A 248 -0.44 -10.57 -19.24
CA GLN A 248 -0.70 -11.97 -18.88
C GLN A 248 -2.08 -12.17 -18.27
N ALA A 249 -2.51 -11.24 -17.38
CA ALA A 249 -3.84 -11.30 -16.79
C ALA A 249 -4.96 -11.11 -17.83
N MET A 250 -4.74 -10.24 -18.82
CA MET A 250 -5.67 -10.08 -19.94
C MET A 250 -5.77 -11.36 -20.79
N ALA A 251 -4.64 -11.99 -21.10
CA ALA A 251 -4.59 -13.27 -21.81
C ALA A 251 -5.32 -14.38 -21.01
N GLN A 252 -5.04 -14.48 -19.72
CA GLN A 252 -5.73 -15.43 -18.83
C GLN A 252 -7.24 -15.19 -18.81
N ALA A 253 -7.69 -13.93 -18.74
CA ALA A 253 -9.11 -13.61 -18.78
C ALA A 253 -9.78 -14.07 -20.10
N GLN A 254 -9.08 -13.97 -21.24
CA GLN A 254 -9.55 -14.47 -22.54
C GLN A 254 -9.61 -16.01 -22.56
N GLU A 255 -8.55 -16.68 -22.09
CA GLU A 255 -8.50 -18.15 -22.01
C GLU A 255 -9.61 -18.74 -21.13
N LEU A 256 -9.97 -18.03 -20.05
CA LEU A 256 -11.05 -18.41 -19.14
C LEU A 256 -12.45 -18.04 -19.64
N GLY A 257 -12.58 -17.41 -20.83
CA GLY A 257 -13.85 -16.95 -21.38
C GLY A 257 -14.46 -15.74 -20.65
N LEU A 258 -13.64 -14.95 -19.94
CA LEU A 258 -14.07 -13.84 -19.10
C LEU A 258 -13.95 -12.46 -19.77
N ALA A 259 -13.57 -12.38 -21.04
CA ALA A 259 -13.28 -11.12 -21.74
C ALA A 259 -14.43 -10.09 -21.68
N SER A 260 -15.67 -10.52 -21.71
CA SER A 260 -16.85 -9.66 -21.58
C SER A 260 -17.16 -9.22 -20.15
N ARG A 261 -16.63 -9.94 -19.15
CA ARG A 261 -16.90 -9.74 -17.71
C ARG A 261 -15.81 -8.94 -17.01
N VAL A 262 -14.63 -8.76 -17.61
CA VAL A 262 -13.49 -8.06 -17.00
C VAL A 262 -13.23 -6.74 -17.72
N ARG A 263 -13.16 -5.64 -16.96
CA ARG A 263 -12.83 -4.30 -17.45
C ARG A 263 -11.51 -3.84 -16.84
N PHE A 264 -10.46 -3.76 -17.67
CA PHE A 264 -9.16 -3.18 -17.30
C PHE A 264 -9.22 -1.67 -17.53
N LEU A 265 -9.23 -0.90 -16.44
CA LEU A 265 -9.39 0.56 -16.46
C LEU A 265 -8.05 1.32 -16.48
N GLY A 266 -6.92 0.60 -16.37
CA GLY A 266 -5.61 1.22 -16.26
C GLY A 266 -5.42 1.97 -14.93
N ALA A 267 -4.44 2.88 -14.90
CA ALA A 267 -4.20 3.74 -13.75
C ALA A 267 -5.18 4.92 -13.76
N LEU A 268 -5.91 5.11 -12.68
CA LEU A 268 -6.86 6.22 -12.51
C LEU A 268 -6.30 7.25 -11.52
N ARG A 269 -6.54 8.53 -11.79
CA ARG A 269 -6.25 9.62 -10.84
C ARG A 269 -7.34 9.76 -9.78
N ASP A 270 -8.59 9.66 -10.22
CA ASP A 270 -9.76 9.69 -9.36
C ASP A 270 -10.32 8.27 -9.21
N MET A 271 -10.27 7.76 -7.98
CA MET A 271 -10.73 6.43 -7.61
C MET A 271 -12.17 6.41 -7.10
N GLU A 272 -12.75 7.58 -6.80
CA GLU A 272 -14.07 7.67 -6.21
C GLU A 272 -15.17 7.01 -7.07
N PRO A 273 -15.21 7.20 -8.41
CA PRO A 273 -16.22 6.55 -9.26
C PRO A 273 -16.15 5.02 -9.20
N VAL A 274 -14.93 4.45 -9.09
CA VAL A 274 -14.76 2.98 -9.07
C VAL A 274 -15.19 2.39 -7.74
N TYR A 275 -14.86 3.04 -6.60
CA TYR A 275 -15.35 2.61 -5.29
C TYR A 275 -16.89 2.72 -5.20
N LYS A 276 -17.48 3.75 -5.80
CA LYS A 276 -18.95 3.92 -5.85
C LYS A 276 -19.63 2.89 -6.77
N ALA A 277 -19.00 2.50 -7.88
CA ALA A 277 -19.58 1.57 -8.86
C ALA A 277 -19.59 0.11 -8.37
N ALA A 278 -18.61 -0.27 -7.55
CA ALA A 278 -18.41 -1.64 -7.11
C ALA A 278 -19.38 -2.08 -6.01
N ASP A 279 -19.57 -3.40 -5.87
CA ASP A 279 -20.34 -4.03 -4.81
C ASP A 279 -19.44 -4.60 -3.71
N VAL A 280 -18.23 -5.05 -4.05
CA VAL A 280 -17.24 -5.60 -3.12
C VAL A 280 -15.82 -5.37 -3.65
N LEU A 281 -14.89 -4.97 -2.77
CA LEU A 281 -13.47 -5.03 -3.08
C LEU A 281 -12.94 -6.43 -2.78
N VAL A 282 -12.20 -7.01 -3.72
CA VAL A 282 -11.49 -8.28 -3.51
C VAL A 282 -9.98 -8.02 -3.61
N HIS A 283 -9.27 -8.21 -2.49
CA HIS A 283 -7.84 -7.95 -2.37
C HIS A 283 -7.08 -9.22 -1.94
N PRO A 284 -6.95 -10.22 -2.84
CA PRO A 284 -6.34 -11.52 -2.53
C PRO A 284 -4.81 -11.43 -2.65
N THR A 285 -4.23 -10.42 -2.02
CA THR A 285 -2.80 -10.16 -2.13
C THR A 285 -1.95 -11.27 -1.53
N LEU A 286 -0.82 -11.57 -2.17
CA LEU A 286 0.21 -12.47 -1.65
C LEU A 286 1.19 -11.75 -0.73
N GLU A 287 1.27 -10.41 -0.87
CA GLU A 287 2.10 -9.56 -0.03
C GLU A 287 1.61 -8.11 -0.12
N ASP A 288 1.24 -7.55 1.01
CA ASP A 288 0.97 -6.12 1.18
C ASP A 288 1.37 -5.66 2.59
N ALA A 289 2.19 -4.64 2.68
CA ALA A 289 2.68 -4.13 3.97
C ALA A 289 1.54 -3.57 4.84
N TYR A 290 0.51 -2.99 4.23
CA TYR A 290 -0.70 -2.54 4.91
C TYR A 290 -1.97 -2.94 4.16
N GLY A 291 -2.15 -2.51 2.91
CA GLY A 291 -3.39 -2.66 2.14
C GLY A 291 -4.22 -1.38 2.12
N MET A 292 -3.60 -0.24 1.74
CA MET A 292 -4.28 1.06 1.70
C MET A 292 -5.58 1.03 0.89
N VAL A 293 -5.60 0.29 -0.22
CA VAL A 293 -6.81 0.15 -1.06
C VAL A 293 -7.98 -0.48 -0.32
N VAL A 294 -7.69 -1.34 0.67
CA VAL A 294 -8.71 -1.94 1.55
C VAL A 294 -9.31 -0.85 2.44
N LEU A 295 -8.46 -0.04 3.08
CA LEU A 295 -8.91 1.07 3.93
C LEU A 295 -9.70 2.12 3.13
N GLU A 296 -9.25 2.46 1.90
CA GLU A 296 -9.96 3.36 0.99
C GLU A 296 -11.34 2.81 0.62
N ALA A 297 -11.45 1.53 0.27
CA ALA A 297 -12.72 0.89 -0.02
C ALA A 297 -13.66 0.89 1.20
N MET A 298 -13.11 0.62 2.39
CA MET A 298 -13.85 0.66 3.66
C MET A 298 -14.39 2.06 3.97
N ALA A 299 -13.62 3.13 3.68
CA ALA A 299 -14.09 4.50 3.84
C ALA A 299 -15.33 4.80 2.95
N HIS A 300 -15.36 4.22 1.75
CA HIS A 300 -16.53 4.28 0.86
C HIS A 300 -17.67 3.32 1.27
N GLY A 301 -17.55 2.61 2.39
CA GLY A 301 -18.54 1.64 2.85
C GLY A 301 -18.65 0.40 1.96
N LEU A 302 -17.61 0.12 1.17
CA LEU A 302 -17.57 -1.06 0.32
C LEU A 302 -17.19 -2.28 1.16
N PRO A 303 -17.98 -3.37 1.16
CA PRO A 303 -17.56 -4.63 1.75
C PRO A 303 -16.25 -5.11 1.15
N VAL A 304 -15.41 -5.76 1.95
CA VAL A 304 -14.08 -6.19 1.51
C VAL A 304 -13.86 -7.68 1.77
N VAL A 305 -13.27 -8.36 0.76
CA VAL A 305 -12.71 -9.71 0.87
C VAL A 305 -11.20 -9.56 0.74
N VAL A 306 -10.45 -9.89 1.78
CA VAL A 306 -9.02 -9.59 1.86
C VAL A 306 -8.23 -10.78 2.40
N SER A 307 -6.98 -10.93 1.96
CA SER A 307 -6.06 -11.94 2.49
C SER A 307 -5.78 -11.70 3.97
N GLN A 308 -5.67 -12.78 4.76
CA GLN A 308 -5.36 -12.69 6.19
C GLN A 308 -4.01 -12.01 6.50
N ALA A 309 -3.77 -11.71 7.78
CA ALA A 309 -2.68 -10.88 8.28
C ALA A 309 -1.26 -11.28 7.85
N ARG A 310 -1.01 -12.56 7.56
CA ARG A 310 0.31 -13.01 7.04
C ARG A 310 0.62 -12.51 5.63
N TYR A 311 -0.41 -12.07 4.89
CA TYR A 311 -0.29 -11.59 3.51
C TYR A 311 -0.60 -10.09 3.39
N CYS A 312 -1.49 -9.56 4.26
CA CYS A 312 -1.95 -8.17 4.20
C CYS A 312 -1.98 -7.56 5.60
N GLY A 313 -1.23 -6.46 5.80
CA GLY A 313 -1.02 -5.87 7.12
C GLY A 313 -2.29 -5.43 7.82
N ILE A 314 -3.23 -4.78 7.11
CA ILE A 314 -4.49 -4.29 7.67
C ILE A 314 -5.37 -5.42 8.23
N ALA A 315 -5.27 -6.63 7.66
CA ALA A 315 -6.09 -7.75 8.07
C ALA A 315 -5.88 -8.17 9.53
N ARG A 316 -4.77 -7.77 10.17
CA ARG A 316 -4.54 -7.99 11.60
C ARG A 316 -5.47 -7.17 12.49
N GLU A 317 -5.98 -6.07 11.97
CA GLU A 317 -6.86 -5.14 12.67
C GLU A 317 -8.35 -5.42 12.38
N LEU A 318 -8.63 -6.28 11.38
CA LEU A 318 -9.99 -6.58 10.93
C LEU A 318 -10.55 -7.84 11.61
N ARG A 319 -11.82 -7.79 11.97
CA ARG A 319 -12.59 -8.93 12.51
C ARG A 319 -13.25 -9.66 11.35
N ASP A 320 -12.90 -10.96 11.19
CA ASP A 320 -13.51 -11.80 10.16
C ASP A 320 -15.02 -11.94 10.32
N GLY A 321 -15.75 -11.81 9.23
CA GLY A 321 -17.20 -11.85 9.20
C GLY A 321 -17.91 -10.58 9.71
N VAL A 322 -17.18 -9.59 10.23
CA VAL A 322 -17.72 -8.32 10.73
C VAL A 322 -17.22 -7.14 9.92
N ASP A 323 -15.90 -6.90 9.92
CA ASP A 323 -15.28 -5.77 9.20
C ASP A 323 -14.93 -6.16 7.76
N ALA A 324 -14.58 -7.43 7.55
CA ALA A 324 -14.14 -8.01 6.29
C ALA A 324 -14.41 -9.52 6.25
N LEU A 325 -14.31 -10.16 5.08
CA LEU A 325 -14.10 -11.61 4.96
C LEU A 325 -12.62 -11.89 4.71
N LEU A 326 -12.00 -12.70 5.58
CA LEU A 326 -10.57 -12.99 5.55
C LEU A 326 -10.26 -14.30 4.83
N LEU A 327 -9.50 -14.21 3.72
CA LEU A 327 -9.04 -15.38 2.96
C LEU A 327 -7.84 -16.03 3.66
N GLN A 328 -7.97 -17.28 4.04
CA GLN A 328 -6.89 -18.05 4.66
C GLN A 328 -5.72 -18.28 3.69
N ASP A 329 -6.02 -18.61 2.44
CA ASP A 329 -5.06 -18.65 1.34
C ASP A 329 -5.61 -17.84 0.14
N PRO A 330 -4.93 -16.78 -0.27
CA PRO A 330 -5.33 -15.98 -1.43
C PRO A 330 -5.22 -16.72 -2.77
N ARG A 331 -4.66 -17.92 -2.79
CA ARG A 331 -4.57 -18.76 -3.99
C ARG A 331 -5.77 -19.72 -4.11
N ASP A 332 -6.54 -19.89 -3.05
CA ASP A 332 -7.72 -20.76 -3.04
C ASP A 332 -8.90 -20.04 -3.70
N ALA A 333 -9.05 -20.31 -5.01
CA ALA A 333 -10.13 -19.70 -5.81
C ALA A 333 -11.53 -20.16 -5.33
N ALA A 334 -11.69 -21.38 -4.81
CA ALA A 334 -12.97 -21.89 -4.34
C ALA A 334 -13.41 -21.20 -3.04
N ALA A 335 -12.50 -21.04 -2.08
CA ALA A 335 -12.76 -20.28 -0.86
C ALA A 335 -13.06 -18.81 -1.17
N MET A 336 -12.34 -18.22 -2.14
CA MET A 336 -12.58 -16.85 -2.60
C MET A 336 -13.95 -16.72 -3.25
N THR A 337 -14.35 -17.65 -4.12
CA THR A 337 -15.69 -17.71 -4.74
C THR A 337 -16.77 -17.73 -3.67
N SER A 338 -16.63 -18.59 -2.66
CA SER A 338 -17.59 -18.71 -1.56
C SER A 338 -17.70 -17.42 -0.74
N ALA A 339 -16.56 -16.77 -0.45
CA ALA A 339 -16.55 -15.49 0.28
C ALA A 339 -17.24 -14.37 -0.54
N ILE A 340 -16.94 -14.27 -1.83
CA ILE A 340 -17.58 -13.29 -2.72
C ILE A 340 -19.08 -13.55 -2.81
N ALA A 341 -19.50 -14.81 -3.05
CA ALA A 341 -20.90 -15.17 -3.16
C ALA A 341 -21.69 -14.81 -1.87
N LYS A 342 -21.11 -15.06 -0.69
CA LYS A 342 -21.70 -14.67 0.58
C LYS A 342 -22.00 -13.17 0.67
N VAL A 343 -21.08 -12.32 0.22
CA VAL A 343 -21.30 -10.87 0.18
C VAL A 343 -22.37 -10.49 -0.83
N LEU A 344 -22.36 -11.08 -2.04
CA LEU A 344 -23.27 -10.69 -3.11
C LEU A 344 -24.73 -11.14 -2.88
N GLN A 345 -24.94 -12.24 -2.15
CA GLN A 345 -26.25 -12.87 -1.95
C GLN A 345 -26.95 -12.45 -0.66
N ASP A 346 -26.22 -11.93 0.32
CA ASP A 346 -26.79 -11.60 1.65
C ASP A 346 -26.71 -10.09 1.92
N SER A 347 -27.86 -9.43 1.79
CA SER A 347 -27.99 -7.99 2.04
C SER A 347 -27.68 -7.59 3.49
N GLN A 348 -27.91 -8.48 4.47
CA GLN A 348 -27.56 -8.23 5.87
C GLN A 348 -26.06 -8.23 6.09
N VAL A 349 -25.35 -9.17 5.46
CA VAL A 349 -23.89 -9.18 5.45
C VAL A 349 -23.34 -7.88 4.85
N VAL A 350 -23.88 -7.45 3.70
CA VAL A 350 -23.48 -6.17 3.06
C VAL A 350 -23.71 -4.98 4.01
N LEU A 351 -24.86 -4.87 4.63
CA LEU A 351 -25.18 -3.76 5.54
C LEU A 351 -24.28 -3.75 6.76
N THR A 352 -24.10 -4.90 7.41
CA THR A 352 -23.25 -5.03 8.59
C THR A 352 -21.80 -4.67 8.26
N MET A 353 -21.25 -5.24 7.20
CA MET A 353 -19.86 -4.98 6.78
C MET A 353 -19.67 -3.52 6.32
N SER A 354 -20.64 -2.93 5.61
CA SER A 354 -20.56 -1.53 5.18
C SER A 354 -20.52 -0.57 6.38
N HIS A 355 -21.36 -0.79 7.40
CA HIS A 355 -21.34 0.04 8.60
C HIS A 355 -20.03 -0.13 9.39
N ALA A 356 -19.58 -1.37 9.58
CA ALA A 356 -18.34 -1.67 10.27
C ALA A 356 -17.12 -1.07 9.51
N ALA A 357 -17.11 -1.17 8.17
CA ALA A 357 -16.07 -0.61 7.32
C ALA A 357 -15.95 0.92 7.47
N VAL A 358 -17.06 1.63 7.40
CA VAL A 358 -17.08 3.11 7.59
C VAL A 358 -16.64 3.49 9.00
N ALA A 359 -17.09 2.77 10.03
CA ALA A 359 -16.67 3.02 11.42
C ALA A 359 -15.16 2.82 11.57
N PHE A 360 -14.61 1.70 11.05
CA PHE A 360 -13.20 1.41 11.07
C PHE A 360 -12.35 2.49 10.37
N ALA A 361 -12.79 2.95 9.20
CA ALA A 361 -12.09 3.97 8.41
C ALA A 361 -12.10 5.35 9.09
N ARG A 362 -13.21 5.74 9.75
CA ARG A 362 -13.34 7.03 10.46
C ARG A 362 -12.34 7.21 11.59
N GLU A 363 -11.93 6.12 12.24
CA GLU A 363 -10.92 6.14 13.29
C GLU A 363 -9.50 6.32 12.74
N ARG A 364 -9.31 6.21 11.42
CA ARG A 364 -8.01 6.20 10.74
C ARG A 364 -7.88 7.35 9.73
N SER A 365 -7.84 8.58 10.25
CA SER A 365 -7.61 9.77 9.42
C SER A 365 -6.11 10.07 9.26
N TRP A 366 -5.75 10.78 8.20
CA TRP A 366 -4.38 11.30 8.03
C TRP A 366 -3.98 12.28 9.13
N ALA A 367 -4.93 13.05 9.66
CA ALA A 367 -4.69 13.92 10.81
C ALA A 367 -4.27 13.11 12.05
N HIS A 368 -4.89 11.96 12.29
CA HIS A 368 -4.51 11.06 13.38
C HIS A 368 -3.10 10.47 13.16
N ALA A 369 -2.80 10.02 11.94
CA ALA A 369 -1.47 9.54 11.61
C ALA A 369 -0.40 10.64 11.78
N ALA A 370 -0.66 11.86 11.33
CA ALA A 370 0.25 12.99 11.52
C ALA A 370 0.50 13.32 13.00
N ALA A 371 -0.54 13.31 13.83
CA ALA A 371 -0.40 13.52 15.28
C ALA A 371 0.49 12.44 15.93
N ALA A 372 0.34 11.18 15.54
CA ALA A 372 1.19 10.09 16.00
C ALA A 372 2.68 10.28 15.60
N TYR A 373 2.93 10.81 14.39
CA TYR A 373 4.30 11.18 13.99
C TYR A 373 4.86 12.37 14.78
N GLU A 374 4.04 13.40 15.04
CA GLU A 374 4.47 14.53 15.86
C GLU A 374 4.89 14.10 17.27
N ASP A 375 4.25 13.09 17.85
CA ASP A 375 4.67 12.52 19.12
C ASP A 375 6.01 11.79 19.02
N LEU A 376 6.31 11.15 17.88
CA LEU A 376 7.61 10.52 17.63
C LEU A 376 8.74 11.52 17.31
N TYR A 377 8.41 12.76 16.97
CA TYR A 377 9.38 13.82 16.67
C TYR A 377 9.92 14.51 17.93
N LYS A 378 9.24 14.35 19.07
CA LYS A 378 9.66 14.87 20.40
C LYS A 378 10.82 14.04 20.95
#